data_f80f2d604962316110fb4fe805648e16
#
_entry.id   f80f2d604962316110fb4fe805648e16
#
_cell.length_a   1.000
_cell.length_b   1.000
_cell.length_c   1.000
_cell.angle_alpha   90.00
_cell.angle_beta   90.00
_cell.angle_gamma   90.00
#
_symmetry.space_group_name_H-M   'P 1'
#
loop_
_entity.id
_entity.type
_entity.pdbx_description
1 polymer ?
#
loop_
_entity_poly.entity_id
_entity_poly.type
_entity_poly.pdbx_seq_one_letter_code
_entity_poly.pdbx_strand_id
1 'polypeptide(L)'
;MNQKRNNDELLMTVFGSKEVLEPAPTDVIPQGMMRPEIAYQIVKDETYPQTQPRLNLATFVTTYMDEYATRLMNEAISVNYIDETEYPRIAVMNGRCINMIANLWNTPEKAQWKAGALGIGSSEACMLGGVAAWLRWRKRRQAAGKPFDKPNLV
;
A
#
# COMPACT_ATOMS: atom_id res chain seq x y z
N MET A 1 37.06 -23.30 14.51
CA MET A 1 36.54 -22.84 15.82
C MET A 1 35.31 -23.65 16.13
N ASN A 2 35.40 -24.61 17.03
CA ASN A 2 34.25 -25.44 17.45
C ASN A 2 33.39 -24.61 18.40
N GLN A 3 32.26 -24.09 17.91
CA GLN A 3 31.22 -23.61 18.79
C GLN A 3 30.64 -24.80 19.56
N LYS A 4 30.88 -24.83 20.86
CA LYS A 4 30.14 -25.71 21.76
C LYS A 4 28.66 -25.38 21.59
N ARG A 5 27.92 -26.27 20.92
CA ARG A 5 26.45 -26.23 20.96
C ARG A 5 26.02 -26.34 22.41
N ASN A 6 25.35 -25.33 22.91
CA ASN A 6 24.81 -25.34 24.26
C ASN A 6 23.74 -26.44 24.32
N ASN A 7 23.84 -27.36 25.26
CA ASN A 7 22.86 -28.44 25.43
C ASN A 7 21.42 -27.96 25.67
N ASP A 8 21.24 -26.70 26.06
CA ASP A 8 19.92 -26.07 26.22
C ASP A 8 19.19 -25.86 24.87
N GLU A 9 19.93 -25.83 23.75
CA GLU A 9 19.31 -25.80 22.41
C GLU A 9 18.73 -27.15 21.99
N LEU A 10 19.09 -28.24 22.67
CA LEU A 10 18.60 -29.58 22.38
C LEU A 10 17.33 -29.96 23.15
N LEU A 11 16.91 -29.16 24.11
CA LEU A 11 15.60 -29.30 24.74
C LEU A 11 14.53 -28.67 23.83
N MET A 12 14.38 -29.28 22.65
CA MET A 12 13.20 -29.03 21.84
C MET A 12 11.98 -29.42 22.66
N THR A 13 11.13 -28.45 22.96
CA THR A 13 9.79 -28.77 23.41
C THR A 13 9.15 -29.63 22.31
N VAL A 14 8.28 -30.57 22.69
CA VAL A 14 7.58 -31.48 21.77
C VAL A 14 6.88 -30.71 20.61
N PHE A 15 6.68 -29.43 20.75
CA PHE A 15 5.88 -28.58 19.85
C PHE A 15 6.67 -27.47 19.12
N GLY A 16 7.94 -27.32 19.32
CA GLY A 16 8.74 -26.32 18.62
C GLY A 16 10.02 -25.90 19.35
N SER A 17 10.87 -25.13 18.70
CA SER A 17 12.02 -24.51 19.33
C SER A 17 11.59 -23.38 20.26
N LYS A 18 12.42 -23.05 21.25
CA LYS A 18 12.16 -21.92 22.18
C LYS A 18 11.87 -20.64 21.43
N GLU A 19 12.57 -20.38 20.33
CA GLU A 19 12.40 -19.21 19.49
C GLU A 19 10.99 -19.09 18.86
N VAL A 20 10.36 -20.23 18.56
CA VAL A 20 8.98 -20.27 17.99
C VAL A 20 7.92 -20.05 19.05
N LEU A 21 8.25 -20.31 20.31
CA LEU A 21 7.33 -20.16 21.44
C LEU A 21 7.39 -18.78 22.10
N GLU A 22 8.36 -17.97 21.75
CA GLU A 22 8.44 -16.60 22.24
C GLU A 22 7.38 -15.74 21.51
N PRO A 23 6.62 -14.91 22.26
CA PRO A 23 5.65 -14.01 21.63
C PRO A 23 6.34 -12.98 20.74
N ALA A 24 5.63 -12.51 19.72
CA ALA A 24 6.14 -11.44 18.86
C ALA A 24 6.50 -10.21 19.70
N PRO A 25 7.61 -9.53 19.38
CA PRO A 25 7.99 -8.29 20.07
C PRO A 25 6.92 -7.21 19.88
N THR A 26 6.55 -6.51 20.96
CA THR A 26 5.50 -5.48 20.91
C THR A 26 6.04 -4.05 20.96
N ASP A 27 7.04 -3.79 21.80
CA ASP A 27 7.44 -2.42 22.13
C ASP A 27 8.88 -2.08 21.78
N VAL A 28 9.73 -3.09 21.63
CA VAL A 28 11.18 -2.90 21.42
C VAL A 28 11.66 -3.73 20.25
N ILE A 29 12.48 -3.12 19.41
CA ILE A 29 13.15 -3.84 18.31
C ILE A 29 14.13 -4.83 18.94
N PRO A 30 14.03 -6.14 18.64
CA PRO A 30 14.94 -7.15 19.15
C PRO A 30 16.39 -6.82 18.80
N GLN A 31 17.30 -7.00 19.77
CA GLN A 31 18.72 -6.76 19.56
C GLN A 31 19.43 -7.96 18.91
N GLY A 32 18.82 -9.11 18.94
CA GLY A 32 19.32 -10.35 18.35
C GLY A 32 18.87 -10.54 16.91
N MET A 33 19.57 -11.43 16.19
CA MET A 33 19.13 -11.89 14.87
C MET A 33 18.24 -13.11 15.01
N MET A 34 17.20 -13.16 14.20
CA MET A 34 16.29 -14.29 14.08
C MET A 34 16.43 -14.92 12.69
N ARG A 35 16.22 -16.22 12.58
CA ARG A 35 16.17 -16.86 11.26
C ARG A 35 14.95 -16.38 10.48
N PRO A 36 15.08 -16.08 9.17
CA PRO A 36 13.99 -15.53 8.36
C PRO A 36 12.73 -16.40 8.35
N GLU A 37 12.88 -17.73 8.39
CA GLU A 37 11.76 -18.67 8.40
C GLU A 37 10.93 -18.56 9.68
N ILE A 38 11.59 -18.34 10.82
CA ILE A 38 10.93 -18.15 12.12
C ILE A 38 10.21 -16.81 12.15
N ALA A 39 10.88 -15.73 11.72
CA ALA A 39 10.26 -14.42 11.61
C ALA A 39 9.03 -14.45 10.70
N TYR A 40 9.13 -15.11 9.55
CA TYR A 40 7.99 -15.31 8.65
C TYR A 40 6.83 -16.04 9.34
N GLN A 41 7.12 -17.12 10.07
CA GLN A 41 6.08 -17.90 10.74
C GLN A 41 5.39 -17.10 11.85
N ILE A 42 6.14 -16.35 12.66
CA ILE A 42 5.58 -15.49 13.71
C ILE A 42 4.60 -14.49 13.10
N VAL A 43 5.01 -13.76 12.05
CA VAL A 43 4.14 -12.78 11.38
C VAL A 43 2.91 -13.47 10.76
N LYS A 44 3.11 -14.63 10.16
CA LYS A 44 2.01 -15.40 9.57
C LYS A 44 0.99 -15.85 10.61
N ASP A 45 1.44 -16.30 11.78
CA ASP A 45 0.57 -16.74 12.86
C ASP A 45 -0.22 -15.57 13.45
N GLU A 46 0.39 -14.39 13.59
CA GLU A 46 -0.30 -13.16 13.99
C GLU A 46 -1.41 -12.76 13.01
N THR A 47 -1.24 -13.04 11.73
CA THR A 47 -2.25 -12.74 10.70
C THR A 47 -3.34 -13.81 10.56
N TYR A 48 -3.16 -14.99 11.16
CA TYR A 48 -4.08 -16.11 11.01
C TYR A 48 -5.50 -15.83 11.55
N PRO A 49 -5.69 -15.12 12.68
CA PRO A 49 -7.04 -14.80 13.19
C PRO A 49 -7.80 -13.78 12.37
N GLN A 50 -7.17 -13.16 11.35
CA GLN A 50 -7.82 -12.16 10.53
C GLN A 50 -8.92 -12.76 9.63
N THR A 51 -9.89 -11.91 9.27
CA THR A 51 -10.95 -12.29 8.35
C THR A 51 -10.36 -12.72 7.01
N GLN A 52 -10.82 -13.85 6.50
CA GLN A 52 -10.41 -14.35 5.18
C GLN A 52 -10.99 -13.45 4.09
N PRO A 53 -10.16 -12.80 3.24
CA PRO A 53 -10.65 -11.89 2.20
C PRO A 53 -11.68 -12.53 1.26
N ARG A 54 -11.54 -13.83 0.98
CA ARG A 54 -12.48 -14.58 0.11
C ARG A 54 -13.87 -14.74 0.70
N LEU A 55 -14.01 -14.64 2.02
CA LEU A 55 -15.28 -14.75 2.74
C LEU A 55 -15.90 -13.39 3.05
N ASN A 56 -15.20 -12.30 2.75
CA ASN A 56 -15.69 -10.96 2.97
C ASN A 56 -16.60 -10.55 1.81
N LEU A 57 -17.90 -10.56 2.05
CA LEU A 57 -18.91 -10.16 1.07
C LEU A 57 -19.26 -8.67 1.14
N ALA A 58 -18.68 -7.94 2.09
CA ALA A 58 -19.02 -6.54 2.30
C ALA A 58 -18.23 -5.62 1.36
N THR A 59 -17.23 -4.93 1.87
CA THR A 59 -16.50 -3.88 1.15
C THR A 59 -15.03 -3.91 1.53
N PHE A 60 -14.23 -3.08 0.87
CA PHE A 60 -12.80 -2.93 1.16
C PHE A 60 -11.96 -4.18 0.90
N VAL A 61 -12.42 -5.04 0.02
CA VAL A 61 -11.68 -6.21 -0.42
C VAL A 61 -10.91 -5.85 -1.68
N THR A 62 -9.68 -6.30 -1.76
CA THR A 62 -8.91 -6.20 -3.01
C THR A 62 -9.56 -7.04 -4.10
N THR A 63 -9.46 -6.56 -5.33
CA THR A 63 -9.91 -7.28 -6.51
C THR A 63 -9.15 -8.61 -6.64
N TYR A 64 -9.75 -9.58 -7.28
CA TYR A 64 -9.05 -10.81 -7.65
C TYR A 64 -7.78 -10.50 -8.44
N MET A 65 -6.67 -11.09 -8.00
CA MET A 65 -5.39 -11.03 -8.67
C MET A 65 -5.09 -12.38 -9.30
N ASP A 66 -4.90 -12.41 -10.61
CA ASP A 66 -4.45 -13.60 -11.31
C ASP A 66 -2.96 -13.88 -11.04
N GLU A 67 -2.47 -15.02 -11.51
CA GLU A 67 -1.08 -15.44 -11.32
C GLU A 67 -0.09 -14.43 -11.92
N TYR A 68 -0.37 -13.89 -13.08
CA TYR A 68 0.53 -12.97 -13.77
C TYR A 68 0.58 -11.61 -13.10
N ALA A 69 -0.56 -11.11 -12.61
CA ALA A 69 -0.60 -9.89 -11.81
C ALA A 69 0.22 -10.04 -10.53
N THR A 70 0.05 -11.15 -9.81
CA THR A 70 0.82 -11.47 -8.61
C THR A 70 2.32 -11.57 -8.90
N ARG A 71 2.70 -12.18 -10.02
CA ARG A 71 4.09 -12.30 -10.45
C ARG A 71 4.69 -10.93 -10.74
N LEU A 72 3.99 -10.07 -11.49
CA LEU A 72 4.45 -8.70 -11.77
C LEU A 72 4.61 -7.87 -10.49
N MET A 73 3.72 -8.02 -9.51
CA MET A 73 3.85 -7.35 -8.21
C MET A 73 5.13 -7.79 -7.49
N ASN A 74 5.43 -9.08 -7.48
CA ASN A 74 6.64 -9.61 -6.85
C ASN A 74 7.91 -9.16 -7.57
N GLU A 75 7.92 -9.11 -8.89
CA GLU A 75 9.04 -8.64 -9.70
C GLU A 75 9.30 -7.14 -9.49
N ALA A 76 8.27 -6.35 -9.20
CA ALA A 76 8.34 -4.91 -9.01
C ALA A 76 8.51 -4.47 -7.54
N ILE A 77 8.65 -5.40 -6.58
CA ILE A 77 8.65 -5.08 -5.14
C ILE A 77 9.77 -4.12 -4.71
N SER A 78 10.89 -4.10 -5.44
CA SER A 78 12.02 -3.21 -5.19
C SER A 78 11.97 -1.89 -5.97
N VAL A 79 10.93 -1.68 -6.80
CA VAL A 79 10.80 -0.47 -7.61
C VAL A 79 10.28 0.69 -6.76
N ASN A 80 10.99 1.80 -6.75
CA ASN A 80 10.52 3.03 -6.13
C ASN A 80 9.55 3.76 -7.08
N TYR A 81 8.26 3.59 -6.85
CA TYR A 81 7.20 4.16 -7.68
C TYR A 81 7.24 5.69 -7.79
N ILE A 82 7.77 6.39 -6.78
CA ILE A 82 7.79 7.87 -6.74
C ILE A 82 8.97 8.44 -7.54
N ASP A 83 10.00 7.65 -7.77
CA ASP A 83 11.18 8.13 -8.52
C ASP A 83 10.97 7.98 -10.04
N GLU A 84 10.32 8.97 -10.63
CA GLU A 84 10.07 9.00 -12.08
C GLU A 84 11.35 9.15 -12.91
N THR A 85 12.44 9.63 -12.30
CA THR A 85 13.71 9.82 -12.98
C THR A 85 14.42 8.47 -13.18
N GLU A 86 14.44 7.66 -12.15
CA GLU A 86 15.05 6.34 -12.21
C GLU A 86 14.13 5.32 -12.90
N TYR A 87 12.80 5.47 -12.71
CA TYR A 87 11.79 4.52 -13.26
C TYR A 87 10.80 5.18 -14.23
N PRO A 88 11.26 5.81 -15.34
CA PRO A 88 10.39 6.59 -16.23
C PRO A 88 9.29 5.76 -16.90
N ARG A 89 9.50 4.46 -17.06
CA ARG A 89 8.48 3.56 -17.64
C ARG A 89 7.29 3.35 -16.72
N ILE A 90 7.49 3.38 -15.43
CA ILE A 90 6.42 3.32 -14.42
C ILE A 90 5.56 4.58 -14.51
N ALA A 91 6.19 5.76 -14.61
CA ALA A 91 5.47 7.02 -14.80
C ALA A 91 4.59 7.01 -16.07
N VAL A 92 5.12 6.46 -17.17
CA VAL A 92 4.34 6.29 -18.42
C VAL A 92 3.15 5.34 -18.24
N MET A 93 3.33 4.21 -17.56
CA MET A 93 2.24 3.27 -17.28
C MET A 93 1.17 3.90 -16.39
N ASN A 94 1.57 4.62 -15.35
CA ASN A 94 0.69 5.39 -14.49
C ASN A 94 -0.18 6.38 -15.31
N GLY A 95 0.45 7.19 -16.17
CA GLY A 95 -0.26 8.10 -17.04
C GLY A 95 -1.27 7.41 -17.96
N ARG A 96 -0.93 6.25 -18.49
CA ARG A 96 -1.85 5.44 -19.30
C ARG A 96 -3.08 4.97 -18.50
N CYS A 97 -2.89 4.48 -17.28
CA CYS A 97 -4.00 4.08 -16.41
C CYS A 97 -4.92 5.27 -16.12
N ILE A 98 -4.38 6.43 -15.79
CA ILE A 98 -5.14 7.66 -15.57
C ILE A 98 -5.96 8.01 -16.81
N ASN A 99 -5.34 7.98 -17.99
CA ASN A 99 -6.02 8.32 -19.24
C ASN A 99 -7.15 7.33 -19.58
N MET A 100 -6.96 6.05 -19.33
CA MET A 100 -8.02 5.04 -19.55
C MET A 100 -9.24 5.33 -18.68
N ILE A 101 -9.05 5.65 -17.41
CA ILE A 101 -10.15 5.99 -16.49
C ILE A 101 -10.76 7.35 -16.86
N ALA A 102 -9.94 8.34 -17.22
CA ALA A 102 -10.42 9.65 -17.66
C ALA A 102 -11.31 9.54 -18.90
N ASN A 103 -10.94 8.70 -19.87
CA ASN A 103 -11.76 8.43 -21.05
C ASN A 103 -13.08 7.75 -20.69
N LEU A 104 -13.05 6.76 -19.79
CA LEU A 104 -14.25 6.10 -19.30
C LEU A 104 -15.24 7.07 -18.66
N TRP A 105 -14.74 8.12 -18.02
CA TRP A 105 -15.55 9.16 -17.36
C TRP A 105 -15.83 10.37 -18.26
N ASN A 106 -15.58 10.28 -19.56
CA ASN A 106 -15.82 11.34 -20.54
C ASN A 106 -15.09 12.65 -20.20
N THR A 107 -13.89 12.56 -19.68
CA THR A 107 -13.08 13.76 -19.42
C THR A 107 -12.75 14.47 -20.75
N PRO A 108 -12.86 15.82 -20.83
CA PRO A 108 -12.54 16.56 -22.06
C PRO A 108 -11.13 16.25 -22.56
N GLU A 109 -10.98 16.10 -23.87
CA GLU A 109 -9.73 15.69 -24.53
C GLU A 109 -8.51 16.53 -24.12
N LYS A 110 -8.70 17.84 -23.94
CA LYS A 110 -7.65 18.77 -23.48
C LYS A 110 -7.18 18.50 -22.04
N ALA A 111 -7.96 17.75 -21.25
CA ALA A 111 -7.64 17.44 -19.86
C ALA A 111 -7.15 15.99 -19.67
N GLN A 112 -7.15 15.16 -20.72
CA GLN A 112 -6.84 13.73 -20.62
C GLN A 112 -5.42 13.47 -20.08
N TRP A 113 -4.43 14.22 -20.55
CA TRP A 113 -3.08 14.05 -20.06
C TRP A 113 -2.91 14.74 -18.71
N LYS A 114 -2.62 13.94 -17.66
CA LYS A 114 -2.48 14.39 -16.28
C LYS A 114 -3.80 14.88 -15.63
N ALA A 115 -4.94 14.37 -16.06
CA ALA A 115 -6.24 14.72 -15.48
C ALA A 115 -6.47 14.14 -14.07
N GLY A 116 -5.55 13.34 -13.54
CA GLY A 116 -5.67 12.70 -12.24
C GLY A 116 -4.34 12.27 -11.67
N ALA A 117 -4.41 11.61 -10.53
CA ALA A 117 -3.27 10.97 -9.89
C ALA A 117 -3.70 9.60 -9.35
N LEU A 118 -2.78 8.64 -9.30
CA LEU A 118 -2.96 7.42 -8.51
C LEU A 118 -2.62 7.72 -7.05
N GLY A 119 -3.38 7.14 -6.13
CA GLY A 119 -3.17 7.24 -4.70
C GLY A 119 -2.97 5.87 -4.07
N ILE A 120 -2.54 5.85 -2.82
CA ILE A 120 -2.33 4.63 -2.04
C ILE A 120 -3.61 4.09 -1.39
N GLY A 121 -4.74 4.78 -1.57
CA GLY A 121 -6.02 4.35 -1.04
C GLY A 121 -7.13 5.36 -1.29
N SER A 122 -8.38 4.93 -1.04
CA SER A 122 -9.57 5.74 -1.27
C SER A 122 -9.60 7.03 -0.43
N SER A 123 -9.10 7.00 0.79
CA SER A 123 -9.05 8.20 1.65
C SER A 123 -8.14 9.28 1.07
N GLU A 124 -6.97 8.91 0.56
CA GLU A 124 -6.10 9.84 -0.15
C GLU A 124 -6.77 10.36 -1.43
N ALA A 125 -7.37 9.49 -2.22
CA ALA A 125 -8.08 9.88 -3.44
C ALA A 125 -9.21 10.89 -3.13
N CYS A 126 -9.99 10.68 -2.07
CA CYS A 126 -11.03 11.61 -1.63
C CYS A 126 -10.45 12.95 -1.17
N MET A 127 -9.34 12.94 -0.42
CA MET A 127 -8.67 14.17 0.00
C MET A 127 -8.14 14.96 -1.20
N LEU A 128 -7.48 14.30 -2.15
CA LEU A 128 -6.98 14.95 -3.38
C LEU A 128 -8.13 15.53 -4.21
N GLY A 129 -9.26 14.80 -4.33
CA GLY A 129 -10.47 15.28 -4.96
C GLY A 129 -11.03 16.52 -4.27
N GLY A 130 -11.09 16.52 -2.95
CA GLY A 130 -11.51 17.65 -2.14
C GLY A 130 -10.62 18.88 -2.32
N VAL A 131 -9.30 18.70 -2.31
CA VAL A 131 -8.33 19.77 -2.57
C VAL A 131 -8.51 20.34 -3.98
N ALA A 132 -8.67 19.49 -4.99
CA ALA A 132 -8.90 19.93 -6.37
C ALA A 132 -10.20 20.74 -6.50
N ALA A 133 -11.28 20.29 -5.85
CA ALA A 133 -12.57 21.00 -5.81
C ALA A 133 -12.42 22.36 -5.13
N TRP A 134 -11.74 22.42 -3.99
CA TRP A 134 -11.47 23.65 -3.25
C TRP A 134 -10.65 24.64 -4.08
N LEU A 135 -9.56 24.20 -4.71
CA LEU A 135 -8.72 25.07 -5.56
C LEU A 135 -9.51 25.61 -6.76
N ARG A 136 -10.33 24.79 -7.41
CA ARG A 136 -11.21 25.22 -8.50
C ARG A 136 -12.24 26.24 -8.04
N TRP A 137 -12.87 26.00 -6.91
CA TRP A 137 -13.82 26.93 -6.29
C TRP A 137 -13.12 28.27 -5.97
N ARG A 138 -12.00 28.24 -5.29
CA ARG A 138 -11.21 29.43 -4.94
C ARG A 138 -10.84 30.24 -6.18
N LYS A 139 -10.31 29.61 -7.21
CA LYS A 139 -9.94 30.27 -8.47
C LYS A 139 -11.15 30.94 -9.16
N ARG A 140 -12.30 30.27 -9.19
CA ARG A 140 -13.54 30.85 -9.74
C ARG A 140 -14.04 32.05 -8.92
N ARG A 141 -13.97 31.98 -7.60
CA ARG A 141 -14.36 33.09 -6.73
C ARG A 141 -13.46 34.30 -6.89
N GLN A 142 -12.15 34.10 -6.94
CA GLN A 142 -11.16 35.14 -7.20
C GLN A 142 -11.42 35.82 -8.54
N ALA A 143 -11.61 35.05 -9.61
CA ALA A 143 -11.88 35.61 -10.95
C ALA A 143 -13.20 36.43 -10.99
N ALA A 144 -14.16 36.11 -10.13
CA ALA A 144 -15.45 36.84 -10.02
C ALA A 144 -15.40 37.98 -9.00
N GLY A 145 -14.26 38.32 -8.40
CA GLY A 145 -14.15 39.35 -7.35
C GLY A 145 -14.92 39.03 -6.06
N LYS A 146 -15.21 37.75 -5.80
CA LYS A 146 -16.01 37.32 -4.62
C LYS A 146 -15.10 36.81 -3.50
N PRO A 147 -15.51 36.90 -2.23
CA PRO A 147 -14.79 36.32 -1.10
C PRO A 147 -14.53 34.82 -1.30
N PHE A 148 -13.35 34.35 -0.92
CA PHE A 148 -12.90 32.96 -1.11
C PHE A 148 -12.23 32.35 0.15
N ASP A 149 -12.52 32.92 1.31
CA ASP A 149 -11.97 32.56 2.61
C ASP A 149 -12.81 31.53 3.38
N LYS A 150 -14.10 31.40 3.05
CA LYS A 150 -15.04 30.51 3.73
C LYS A 150 -15.67 29.53 2.75
N PRO A 151 -14.99 28.43 2.42
CA PRO A 151 -15.59 27.37 1.61
C PRO A 151 -16.71 26.67 2.37
N ASN A 152 -17.78 26.33 1.66
CA ASN A 152 -18.83 25.44 2.14
C ASN A 152 -18.87 24.20 1.24
N LEU A 153 -18.81 23.04 1.85
CA LEU A 153 -18.92 21.74 1.18
C LEU A 153 -20.15 21.02 1.75
N VAL A 154 -21.10 20.73 0.88
CA VAL A 154 -22.34 20.03 1.21
C VAL A 154 -22.40 18.72 0.44
#